data_d0c3071dcf904684230dce0872997042
#
_entry.id   d0c3071dcf904684230dce0872997042
#
_cell.length_a   1.000
_cell.length_b   1.000
_cell.length_c   1.000
_cell.angle_alpha   90.00
_cell.angle_beta   90.00
_cell.angle_gamma   90.00
#
_symmetry.space_group_name_H-M   'P 1'
#
loop_
_entity.id
_entity.type
_entity.pdbx_description
1 polymer ?
#
loop_
_entity_poly.entity_id
_entity_poly.type
_entity_poly.pdbx_seq_one_letter_code
_entity_poly.pdbx_strand_id
1 'polypeptide(L)'
;MRLLLTSGGVTNPSIHSALVQLLGKPIAECRALCVPTAQWGHPMCGPASVRGFVAAEPEFQHLSGLGWASLGVLELTALPTIGAQRWVPWIREADVLLVDGGDATYLCHWMRESGLADLLPSLPGTVWVGVSAGSMVMTPRIGTYFVEWPSAPDDRTLGVVDFSIFPHLNAFPTNTLAHAERWADGIGGPAYAIDEQTAIKVVDGSVDVVSEGQWTKFRGLD
;
A
#
# COMPACT_ATOMS: atom_id res chain seq x y z
N MET A 1 13.20 -0.80 6.42
CA MET A 1 12.35 -0.21 5.36
C MET A 1 11.44 0.84 5.96
N ARG A 2 11.13 1.90 5.24
CA ARG A 2 10.23 2.98 5.69
C ARG A 2 8.89 2.84 4.99
N LEU A 3 7.79 2.78 5.74
CA LEU A 3 6.45 2.58 5.18
C LEU A 3 5.56 3.76 5.51
N LEU A 4 4.74 4.16 4.54
CA LEU A 4 3.59 5.04 4.71
C LEU A 4 2.36 4.30 4.17
N LEU A 5 1.57 3.74 5.08
CA LEU A 5 0.43 2.89 4.77
C LEU A 5 -0.85 3.73 4.89
N THR A 6 -1.48 4.02 3.76
CA THR A 6 -2.62 4.94 3.68
C THR A 6 -3.89 4.21 3.24
N SER A 7 -5.02 4.82 3.49
CA SER A 7 -6.30 4.44 2.89
C SER A 7 -6.45 5.05 1.48
N GLY A 8 -6.41 6.37 1.38
CA GLY A 8 -6.64 7.12 0.13
C GLY A 8 -5.42 7.83 -0.46
N GLY A 9 -4.20 7.56 0.03
CA GLY A 9 -2.98 8.24 -0.42
C GLY A 9 -2.62 9.46 0.44
N VAL A 10 -1.89 10.40 -0.14
CA VAL A 10 -1.40 11.62 0.54
C VAL A 10 -2.45 12.73 0.40
N THR A 11 -3.49 12.67 1.20
CA THR A 11 -4.73 13.46 1.06
C THR A 11 -4.74 14.76 1.86
N ASN A 12 -3.78 14.95 2.79
CA ASN A 12 -3.73 16.12 3.64
C ASN A 12 -2.28 16.53 3.99
N PRO A 13 -2.08 17.75 4.53
CA PRO A 13 -0.76 18.28 4.88
C PRO A 13 0.03 17.45 5.87
N SER A 14 -0.61 16.81 6.85
CA SER A 14 0.06 15.99 7.86
C SER A 14 0.66 14.73 7.22
N ILE A 15 -0.09 14.03 6.36
CA ILE A 15 0.41 12.87 5.61
C ILE A 15 1.52 13.29 4.64
N HIS A 16 1.34 14.44 3.95
CA HIS A 16 2.37 14.98 3.07
C HIS A 16 3.68 15.25 3.84
N SER A 17 3.60 15.88 5.00
CA SER A 17 4.76 16.15 5.85
C SER A 17 5.45 14.87 6.31
N ALA A 18 4.67 13.84 6.67
CA ALA A 18 5.20 12.53 7.04
C ALA A 18 5.94 11.86 5.87
N LEU A 19 5.39 11.96 4.64
CA LEU A 19 6.06 11.45 3.44
C LEU A 19 7.41 12.16 3.21
N VAL A 20 7.44 13.49 3.25
CA VAL A 20 8.69 14.27 3.08
C VAL A 20 9.73 13.89 4.14
N GLN A 21 9.32 13.69 5.40
CA GLN A 21 10.21 13.20 6.46
C GLN A 21 10.77 11.81 6.16
N LEU A 22 9.95 10.89 5.64
CA LEU A 22 10.40 9.55 5.25
C LEU A 22 11.38 9.60 4.08
N LEU A 23 11.14 10.43 3.09
CA LEU A 23 12.01 10.61 1.91
C LEU A 23 13.35 11.28 2.29
N GLY A 24 13.35 12.18 3.28
CA GLY A 24 14.51 12.96 3.71
C GLY A 24 14.95 14.02 2.70
N LYS A 25 14.16 14.27 1.66
CA LYS A 25 14.36 15.29 0.62
C LYS A 25 13.02 15.68 -0.01
N PRO A 26 12.97 16.82 -0.76
CA PRO A 26 11.75 17.25 -1.44
C PRO A 26 11.23 16.19 -2.44
N ILE A 27 9.90 16.04 -2.56
CA ILE A 27 9.25 15.11 -3.49
C ILE A 27 9.74 15.36 -4.93
N ALA A 28 9.90 16.64 -5.33
CA ALA A 28 10.37 17.02 -6.66
C ALA A 28 11.82 16.60 -6.98
N GLU A 29 12.55 16.05 -6.00
CA GLU A 29 13.90 15.49 -6.17
C GLU A 29 13.90 13.94 -6.12
N CYS A 30 12.73 13.32 -5.90
CA CYS A 30 12.61 11.89 -5.72
C CYS A 30 12.21 11.18 -7.02
N ARG A 31 12.83 10.03 -7.27
CA ARG A 31 12.48 9.11 -8.35
C ARG A 31 11.47 8.10 -7.82
N ALA A 32 10.29 8.03 -8.44
CA ALA A 32 9.21 7.16 -8.04
C ALA A 32 8.95 6.04 -9.07
N LEU A 33 8.56 4.87 -8.57
CA LEU A 33 8.03 3.77 -9.38
C LEU A 33 6.59 3.47 -8.95
N CYS A 34 5.66 3.57 -9.90
CA CYS A 34 4.28 3.12 -9.74
C CYS A 34 4.19 1.60 -9.86
N VAL A 35 3.53 0.97 -8.90
CA VAL A 35 3.22 -0.47 -8.91
C VAL A 35 1.71 -0.63 -8.99
N PRO A 36 1.12 -0.79 -10.21
CA PRO A 36 -0.32 -0.89 -10.41
C PRO A 36 -0.86 -2.31 -10.26
N THR A 37 -0.02 -3.29 -9.98
CA THR A 37 -0.32 -4.72 -10.09
C THR A 37 -1.57 -5.14 -9.32
N ALA A 38 -1.84 -4.58 -8.12
CA ALA A 38 -3.03 -4.91 -7.33
C ALA A 38 -4.35 -4.71 -8.10
N GLN A 39 -4.41 -3.74 -9.00
CA GLN A 39 -5.61 -3.40 -9.76
C GLN A 39 -6.11 -4.56 -10.64
N TRP A 40 -5.19 -5.35 -11.19
CA TRP A 40 -5.56 -6.48 -12.06
C TRP A 40 -6.28 -7.63 -11.32
N GLY A 41 -6.13 -7.72 -10.01
CA GLY A 41 -6.81 -8.70 -9.17
C GLY A 41 -8.23 -8.29 -8.75
N HIS A 42 -8.61 -7.02 -8.93
CA HIS A 42 -9.87 -6.47 -8.43
C HIS A 42 -10.91 -6.35 -9.54
N PRO A 43 -12.16 -6.85 -9.35
CA PRO A 43 -13.17 -6.93 -10.43
C PRO A 43 -13.63 -5.56 -10.95
N MET A 44 -13.50 -4.49 -10.15
CA MET A 44 -13.89 -3.14 -10.55
C MET A 44 -12.74 -2.34 -11.21
N CYS A 45 -11.52 -2.87 -11.23
CA CYS A 45 -10.36 -2.24 -11.84
C CYS A 45 -10.07 -2.80 -13.23
N GLY A 46 -9.25 -2.10 -14.01
CA GLY A 46 -8.88 -2.54 -15.34
C GLY A 46 -7.95 -1.58 -16.04
N PRO A 47 -7.77 -1.70 -17.38
CA PRO A 47 -6.82 -0.88 -18.12
C PRO A 47 -7.01 0.63 -17.96
N ALA A 48 -8.25 1.10 -17.77
CA ALA A 48 -8.52 2.52 -17.59
C ALA A 48 -8.03 3.04 -16.24
N SER A 49 -8.27 2.30 -15.14
CA SER A 49 -7.79 2.68 -13.82
C SER A 49 -6.27 2.61 -13.72
N VAL A 50 -5.66 1.55 -14.29
CA VAL A 50 -4.19 1.44 -14.38
C VAL A 50 -3.59 2.63 -15.14
N ARG A 51 -4.18 3.00 -16.29
CA ARG A 51 -3.74 4.18 -17.04
C ARG A 51 -3.88 5.45 -16.21
N GLY A 52 -5.01 5.63 -15.55
CA GLY A 52 -5.28 6.80 -14.70
C GLY A 52 -4.23 6.96 -13.59
N PHE A 53 -3.91 5.88 -12.90
CA PHE A 53 -2.88 5.88 -11.87
C PHE A 53 -1.50 6.25 -12.44
N VAL A 54 -1.07 5.60 -13.52
CA VAL A 54 0.25 5.84 -14.12
C VAL A 54 0.36 7.22 -14.74
N ALA A 55 -0.73 7.73 -15.32
CA ALA A 55 -0.79 9.07 -15.92
C ALA A 55 -1.04 10.19 -14.90
N ALA A 56 -1.17 9.87 -13.61
CA ALA A 56 -1.49 10.84 -12.56
C ALA A 56 -2.76 11.65 -12.85
N GLU A 57 -3.82 10.97 -13.33
CA GLU A 57 -5.11 11.60 -13.56
C GLU A 57 -5.70 12.18 -12.26
N PRO A 58 -6.69 13.08 -12.31
CA PRO A 58 -7.17 13.82 -11.14
C PRO A 58 -7.51 12.93 -9.92
N GLU A 59 -8.05 11.75 -10.15
CA GLU A 59 -8.38 10.78 -9.09
C GLU A 59 -7.15 10.19 -8.41
N PHE A 60 -5.98 10.23 -9.05
CA PHE A 60 -4.72 9.67 -8.56
C PHE A 60 -3.69 10.72 -8.15
N GLN A 61 -4.08 12.00 -8.08
CA GLN A 61 -3.16 13.09 -7.69
C GLN A 61 -2.57 12.91 -6.28
N HIS A 62 -3.27 12.19 -5.40
CA HIS A 62 -2.84 11.92 -4.03
C HIS A 62 -1.71 10.87 -3.91
N LEU A 63 -1.23 10.34 -5.02
CA LEU A 63 -0.12 9.39 -5.05
C LEU A 63 0.86 9.69 -6.20
N SER A 64 0.50 9.32 -7.42
CA SER A 64 1.37 9.52 -8.59
C SER A 64 1.49 10.99 -9.02
N GLY A 65 0.51 11.84 -8.70
CA GLY A 65 0.44 13.24 -9.06
C GLY A 65 1.16 14.22 -8.13
N LEU A 66 1.98 13.76 -7.18
CA LEU A 66 2.61 14.64 -6.18
C LEU A 66 3.80 15.47 -6.70
N GLY A 67 4.13 15.40 -7.98
CA GLY A 67 5.22 16.19 -8.58
C GLY A 67 6.60 15.57 -8.41
N TRP A 68 6.72 14.26 -8.59
CA TRP A 68 7.98 13.51 -8.54
C TRP A 68 8.98 13.97 -9.60
N ALA A 69 10.29 13.90 -9.32
CA ALA A 69 11.36 14.19 -10.30
C ALA A 69 11.27 13.28 -11.52
N SER A 70 10.91 12.03 -11.31
CA SER A 70 10.56 11.08 -12.38
C SER A 70 9.55 10.06 -11.86
N LEU A 71 8.72 9.57 -12.78
CA LEU A 71 7.69 8.57 -12.50
C LEU A 71 7.84 7.43 -13.50
N GLY A 72 8.26 6.26 -13.03
CA GLY A 72 8.32 5.03 -13.82
C GLY A 72 7.21 4.06 -13.45
N VAL A 73 7.08 2.97 -14.20
CA VAL A 73 6.11 1.89 -13.94
C VAL A 73 6.86 0.60 -13.69
N LEU A 74 6.51 -0.08 -12.61
CA LEU A 74 6.99 -1.41 -12.26
C LEU A 74 5.79 -2.37 -12.22
N GLU A 75 5.57 -3.10 -13.32
CA GLU A 75 4.54 -4.13 -13.38
C GLU A 75 5.11 -5.47 -12.94
N LEU A 76 4.66 -5.96 -11.77
CA LEU A 76 5.25 -7.15 -11.13
C LEU A 76 5.05 -8.42 -11.95
N THR A 77 3.95 -8.52 -12.69
CA THR A 77 3.64 -9.68 -13.53
C THR A 77 4.65 -9.92 -14.65
N ALA A 78 5.38 -8.87 -15.06
CA ALA A 78 6.41 -8.96 -16.08
C ALA A 78 7.78 -9.43 -15.53
N LEU A 79 8.06 -9.20 -14.25
CA LEU A 79 9.37 -9.37 -13.66
C LEU A 79 9.92 -10.81 -13.72
N PRO A 80 9.11 -11.87 -13.51
CA PRO A 80 9.59 -13.25 -13.61
C PRO A 80 10.19 -13.58 -14.98
N THR A 81 9.77 -12.88 -16.03
CA THR A 81 10.20 -13.18 -17.41
C THR A 81 11.44 -12.43 -17.85
N ILE A 82 11.88 -11.41 -17.11
CA ILE A 82 12.99 -10.54 -17.53
C ILE A 82 14.26 -10.65 -16.68
N GLY A 83 14.25 -11.49 -15.65
CA GLY A 83 15.42 -11.78 -14.80
C GLY A 83 15.77 -10.66 -13.80
N ALA A 84 16.10 -11.06 -12.58
CA ALA A 84 16.37 -10.16 -11.47
C ALA A 84 17.52 -9.18 -11.72
N GLN A 85 18.58 -9.60 -12.43
CA GLN A 85 19.72 -8.75 -12.77
C GLN A 85 19.34 -7.51 -13.58
N ARG A 86 18.17 -7.52 -14.23
CA ARG A 86 17.67 -6.39 -15.02
C ARG A 86 16.82 -5.43 -14.20
N TRP A 87 15.88 -5.93 -13.39
CA TRP A 87 14.89 -5.08 -12.71
C TRP A 87 15.29 -4.66 -11.29
N VAL A 88 16.13 -5.43 -10.58
CA VAL A 88 16.59 -5.06 -9.23
C VAL A 88 17.31 -3.70 -9.20
N PRO A 89 18.16 -3.34 -10.16
CA PRO A 89 18.75 -2.01 -10.24
C PRO A 89 17.69 -0.89 -10.32
N TRP A 90 16.59 -1.08 -11.06
CA TRP A 90 15.53 -0.06 -11.15
C TRP A 90 14.90 0.26 -9.80
N ILE A 91 14.66 -0.77 -8.96
CA ILE A 91 14.11 -0.58 -7.62
C ILE A 91 15.13 0.08 -6.70
N ARG A 92 16.39 -0.34 -6.77
CA ARG A 92 17.47 0.25 -5.94
C ARG A 92 17.78 1.70 -6.26
N GLU A 93 17.49 2.14 -7.48
CA GLU A 93 17.64 3.51 -7.91
C GLU A 93 16.42 4.39 -7.57
N ALA A 94 15.28 3.77 -7.24
CA ALA A 94 14.09 4.50 -6.85
C ALA A 94 14.15 4.94 -5.38
N ASP A 95 13.72 6.16 -5.12
CA ASP A 95 13.56 6.68 -3.76
C ASP A 95 12.27 6.16 -3.11
N VAL A 96 11.26 5.87 -3.94
CA VAL A 96 9.93 5.46 -3.47
C VAL A 96 9.24 4.49 -4.42
N LEU A 97 8.52 3.54 -3.84
CA LEU A 97 7.55 2.68 -4.52
C LEU A 97 6.14 3.17 -4.16
N LEU A 98 5.39 3.58 -5.17
CA LEU A 98 3.99 4.01 -5.07
C LEU A 98 3.11 2.82 -5.43
N VAL A 99 2.45 2.24 -4.45
CA VAL A 99 1.72 0.97 -4.63
C VAL A 99 0.23 1.21 -4.48
N ASP A 100 -0.47 1.01 -5.56
CA ASP A 100 -1.87 1.37 -5.67
C ASP A 100 -2.82 0.34 -5.02
N GLY A 101 -4.09 0.72 -4.93
CA GLY A 101 -5.18 -0.12 -4.49
C GLY A 101 -5.53 -1.24 -5.48
N GLY A 102 -6.53 -2.03 -5.12
CA GLY A 102 -6.98 -3.20 -5.86
C GLY A 102 -7.15 -4.41 -4.95
N ASP A 103 -6.65 -5.58 -5.34
CA ASP A 103 -6.65 -6.78 -4.50
C ASP A 103 -5.27 -7.04 -3.88
N ALA A 104 -5.21 -7.09 -2.55
CA ALA A 104 -3.95 -7.26 -1.81
C ALA A 104 -3.43 -8.70 -1.87
N THR A 105 -4.29 -9.71 -2.05
CA THR A 105 -3.86 -11.10 -2.18
C THR A 105 -3.23 -11.36 -3.56
N TYR A 106 -3.79 -10.77 -4.61
CA TYR A 106 -3.20 -10.77 -5.94
C TYR A 106 -1.85 -10.07 -5.96
N LEU A 107 -1.77 -8.89 -5.34
CA LEU A 107 -0.50 -8.16 -5.20
C LEU A 107 0.53 -9.00 -4.43
N CYS A 108 0.15 -9.62 -3.32
CA CYS A 108 1.01 -10.48 -2.52
C CYS A 108 1.55 -11.67 -3.33
N HIS A 109 0.68 -12.31 -4.12
CA HIS A 109 1.08 -13.38 -5.03
C HIS A 109 2.19 -12.93 -5.97
N TRP A 110 1.98 -11.80 -6.69
CA TRP A 110 2.98 -11.32 -7.63
C TRP A 110 4.24 -10.73 -6.98
N MET A 111 4.16 -10.20 -5.78
CA MET A 111 5.34 -9.81 -5.01
C MET A 111 6.22 -11.00 -4.66
N ARG A 112 5.62 -12.17 -4.36
CA ARG A 112 6.35 -13.42 -4.14
C ARG A 112 6.89 -14.00 -5.43
N GLU A 113 6.06 -14.17 -6.45
CA GLU A 113 6.45 -14.72 -7.75
C GLU A 113 7.54 -13.92 -8.47
N SER A 114 7.53 -12.60 -8.34
CA SER A 114 8.56 -11.74 -8.90
C SER A 114 9.87 -11.74 -8.11
N GLY A 115 9.85 -12.16 -6.84
CA GLY A 115 10.96 -12.03 -5.91
C GLY A 115 11.08 -10.65 -5.26
N LEU A 116 10.13 -9.74 -5.49
CA LEU A 116 10.13 -8.42 -4.84
C LEU A 116 9.98 -8.55 -3.33
N ALA A 117 9.14 -9.48 -2.85
CA ALA A 117 8.97 -9.72 -1.42
C ALA A 117 10.30 -10.02 -0.71
N ASP A 118 11.13 -10.86 -1.30
CA ASP A 118 12.46 -11.22 -0.77
C ASP A 118 13.47 -10.07 -0.85
N LEU A 119 13.26 -9.13 -1.77
CA LEU A 119 14.13 -7.98 -1.93
C LEU A 119 13.88 -6.89 -0.86
N LEU A 120 12.63 -6.77 -0.32
CA LEU A 120 12.23 -5.69 0.58
C LEU A 120 13.19 -5.47 1.78
N PRO A 121 13.68 -6.51 2.49
CA PRO A 121 14.60 -6.30 3.61
C PRO A 121 15.93 -5.64 3.21
N SER A 122 16.30 -5.74 1.95
CA SER A 122 17.54 -5.16 1.39
C SER A 122 17.39 -3.72 0.89
N LEU A 123 16.23 -3.10 1.09
CA LEU A 123 15.87 -1.76 0.63
C LEU A 123 15.68 -0.76 1.79
N PRO A 124 16.69 -0.51 2.66
CA PRO A 124 16.50 0.33 3.84
C PRO A 124 16.26 1.81 3.50
N GLY A 125 16.73 2.25 2.33
CA GLY A 125 16.62 3.63 1.86
C GLY A 125 15.36 3.94 1.07
N THR A 126 14.67 2.93 0.53
CA THR A 126 13.47 3.09 -0.28
C THR A 126 12.24 3.23 0.60
N VAL A 127 11.39 4.20 0.30
CA VAL A 127 10.10 4.40 0.96
C VAL A 127 9.02 3.60 0.21
N TRP A 128 8.20 2.87 0.95
CA TRP A 128 6.96 2.26 0.44
C TRP A 128 5.79 3.16 0.77
N VAL A 129 5.05 3.61 -0.21
CA VAL A 129 3.78 4.32 -0.03
C VAL A 129 2.67 3.44 -0.60
N GLY A 130 1.85 2.90 0.28
CA GLY A 130 0.71 2.06 -0.10
C GLY A 130 -0.61 2.80 -0.01
N VAL A 131 -1.52 2.49 -0.93
CA VAL A 131 -2.92 2.90 -0.89
C VAL A 131 -3.79 1.65 -0.80
N SER A 132 -4.72 1.58 0.17
CA SER A 132 -5.66 0.46 0.27
C SER A 132 -4.96 -0.91 0.20
N ALA A 133 -5.14 -1.68 -0.87
CA ALA A 133 -4.44 -2.96 -1.09
C ALA A 133 -2.92 -2.84 -1.02
N GLY A 134 -2.33 -1.74 -1.50
CA GLY A 134 -0.90 -1.45 -1.40
C GLY A 134 -0.42 -1.25 0.04
N SER A 135 -1.32 -0.87 0.96
CA SER A 135 -1.06 -0.86 2.41
C SER A 135 -1.30 -2.23 3.03
N MET A 136 -2.43 -2.85 2.69
CA MET A 136 -2.87 -4.12 3.27
C MET A 136 -1.91 -5.27 2.95
N VAL A 137 -1.24 -5.26 1.81
CA VAL A 137 -0.26 -6.30 1.43
C VAL A 137 0.91 -6.40 2.42
N MET A 138 1.22 -5.34 3.15
CA MET A 138 2.28 -5.34 4.17
C MET A 138 1.85 -5.97 5.50
N THR A 139 0.56 -6.19 5.72
CA THR A 139 -0.02 -6.76 6.93
C THR A 139 0.06 -8.29 6.93
N PRO A 140 -0.21 -8.98 8.06
CA PRO A 140 -0.25 -10.44 8.08
C PRO A 140 -1.51 -10.99 7.39
N ARG A 141 -2.66 -10.32 7.56
CA ARG A 141 -3.97 -10.74 7.05
C ARG A 141 -4.82 -9.53 6.71
N ILE A 142 -5.69 -9.69 5.70
CA ILE A 142 -6.61 -8.64 5.28
C ILE A 142 -8.07 -8.94 5.69
N GLY A 143 -8.36 -10.17 6.11
CA GLY A 143 -9.72 -10.66 6.33
C GLY A 143 -10.42 -11.01 5.01
N THR A 144 -11.27 -12.02 5.06
CA THR A 144 -11.97 -12.56 3.87
C THR A 144 -12.87 -11.52 3.18
N TYR A 145 -13.28 -10.47 3.91
CA TYR A 145 -14.10 -9.38 3.37
C TYR A 145 -13.39 -8.60 2.25
N PHE A 146 -12.07 -8.51 2.29
CA PHE A 146 -11.26 -7.76 1.32
C PHE A 146 -10.61 -8.64 0.25
N VAL A 147 -10.93 -9.93 0.20
CA VAL A 147 -10.41 -10.85 -0.83
C VAL A 147 -11.35 -10.81 -2.03
N GLU A 148 -10.89 -10.23 -3.13
CA GLU A 148 -11.65 -10.10 -4.38
C GLU A 148 -11.09 -11.01 -5.49
N TRP A 149 -9.81 -11.39 -5.40
CA TRP A 149 -9.20 -12.30 -6.36
C TRP A 149 -9.71 -13.74 -6.19
N PRO A 150 -10.42 -14.33 -7.19
CA PRO A 150 -11.07 -15.63 -7.03
C PRO A 150 -10.11 -16.81 -6.80
N SER A 151 -8.84 -16.65 -7.15
CA SER A 151 -7.82 -17.70 -6.97
C SER A 151 -6.98 -17.50 -5.70
N ALA A 152 -7.35 -16.56 -4.83
CA ALA A 152 -6.67 -16.37 -3.55
C ALA A 152 -6.82 -17.64 -2.70
N PRO A 153 -5.72 -18.22 -2.17
CA PRO A 153 -5.80 -19.41 -1.33
C PRO A 153 -6.40 -19.12 0.06
N ASP A 154 -6.17 -17.92 0.55
CA ASP A 154 -6.66 -17.40 1.83
C ASP A 154 -6.52 -15.86 1.87
N ASP A 155 -6.70 -15.25 3.05
CA ASP A 155 -6.59 -13.80 3.28
C ASP A 155 -5.21 -13.35 3.79
N ARG A 156 -4.17 -14.20 3.71
CA ARG A 156 -2.84 -13.88 4.20
C ARG A 156 -2.05 -13.07 3.19
N THR A 157 -1.24 -12.16 3.72
CA THR A 157 -0.35 -11.31 2.95
C THR A 157 1.09 -11.41 3.46
N LEU A 158 1.95 -10.39 3.28
CA LEU A 158 3.38 -10.53 3.52
C LEU A 158 3.77 -10.56 5.01
N GLY A 159 3.02 -9.91 5.89
CA GLY A 159 3.35 -9.83 7.32
C GLY A 159 4.63 -9.04 7.60
N VAL A 160 4.88 -7.97 6.87
CA VAL A 160 6.02 -7.05 7.10
C VAL A 160 5.82 -6.25 8.38
N VAL A 161 4.57 -5.97 8.73
CA VAL A 161 4.13 -5.38 10.00
C VAL A 161 3.30 -6.40 10.77
N ASP A 162 3.14 -6.21 12.08
CA ASP A 162 2.46 -7.13 13.01
C ASP A 162 1.01 -6.73 13.32
N PHE A 163 0.41 -5.88 12.49
CA PHE A 163 -0.98 -5.43 12.58
C PHE A 163 -1.68 -5.51 11.24
N SER A 164 -3.01 -5.55 11.26
CA SER A 164 -3.87 -5.50 10.06
C SER A 164 -4.50 -4.12 9.89
N ILE A 165 -4.94 -3.81 8.66
CA ILE A 165 -5.55 -2.52 8.31
C ILE A 165 -6.91 -2.77 7.66
N PHE A 166 -7.94 -2.08 8.20
CA PHE A 166 -9.25 -1.87 7.57
C PHE A 166 -9.24 -0.49 6.93
N PRO A 167 -9.07 -0.38 5.61
CA PRO A 167 -9.06 0.91 4.91
C PRO A 167 -10.48 1.44 4.66
N HIS A 168 -10.57 2.66 4.17
CA HIS A 168 -11.81 3.29 3.71
C HIS A 168 -12.89 3.40 4.80
N LEU A 169 -12.48 3.60 6.06
CA LEU A 169 -13.41 3.79 7.15
C LEU A 169 -14.35 4.96 6.84
N ASN A 170 -15.66 4.70 6.85
CA ASN A 170 -16.73 5.66 6.54
C ASN A 170 -16.72 6.23 5.10
N ALA A 171 -15.85 5.76 4.20
CA ALA A 171 -15.86 6.20 2.80
C ALA A 171 -16.97 5.53 1.97
N PHE A 172 -17.35 4.31 2.35
CA PHE A 172 -18.44 3.55 1.71
C PHE A 172 -19.52 3.16 2.72
N PRO A 173 -20.79 2.97 2.30
CA PRO A 173 -21.88 2.62 3.21
C PRO A 173 -21.64 1.34 4.02
N THR A 174 -20.84 0.42 3.51
CA THR A 174 -20.48 -0.85 4.17
C THR A 174 -19.26 -0.72 5.10
N ASN A 175 -18.42 0.30 4.92
CA ASN A 175 -17.16 0.44 5.68
C ASN A 175 -17.34 1.27 6.96
N THR A 176 -18.37 0.93 7.73
CA THR A 176 -18.66 1.60 9.00
C THR A 176 -17.74 1.11 10.13
N LEU A 177 -17.67 1.88 11.23
CA LEU A 177 -16.92 1.46 12.43
C LEU A 177 -17.42 0.11 12.94
N ALA A 178 -18.75 -0.10 13.00
CA ALA A 178 -19.33 -1.38 13.42
C ALA A 178 -18.94 -2.57 12.51
N HIS A 179 -18.67 -2.31 11.23
CA HIS A 179 -18.13 -3.34 10.35
C HIS A 179 -16.65 -3.59 10.61
N ALA A 180 -15.87 -2.52 10.83
CA ALA A 180 -14.46 -2.62 11.18
C ALA A 180 -14.24 -3.38 12.50
N GLU A 181 -15.12 -3.20 13.49
CA GLU A 181 -15.10 -3.96 14.76
C GLU A 181 -15.27 -5.46 14.50
N ARG A 182 -16.33 -5.86 13.77
CA ARG A 182 -16.55 -7.28 13.42
C ARG A 182 -15.42 -7.89 12.60
N TRP A 183 -14.86 -7.11 11.68
CA TRP A 183 -13.69 -7.52 10.91
C TRP A 183 -12.46 -7.73 11.82
N ALA A 184 -12.21 -6.81 12.74
CA ALA A 184 -11.09 -6.89 13.69
C ALA A 184 -11.21 -8.12 14.60
N ASP A 185 -12.42 -8.47 15.06
CA ASP A 185 -12.68 -9.70 15.81
C ASP A 185 -12.28 -10.95 15.00
N GLY A 186 -12.56 -10.95 13.69
CA GLY A 186 -12.19 -12.04 12.78
C GLY A 186 -10.68 -12.09 12.47
N ILE A 187 -9.97 -10.97 12.55
CA ILE A 187 -8.51 -10.89 12.39
C ILE A 187 -7.80 -11.53 13.60
N GLY A 188 -8.30 -11.26 14.82
CA GLY A 188 -7.78 -11.86 16.06
C GLY A 188 -6.40 -11.34 16.49
N GLY A 189 -5.91 -10.26 15.89
CA GLY A 189 -4.63 -9.62 16.19
C GLY A 189 -4.75 -8.09 16.27
N PRO A 190 -3.65 -7.36 16.50
CA PRO A 190 -3.66 -5.90 16.46
C PRO A 190 -4.14 -5.41 15.09
N ALA A 191 -5.03 -4.42 15.09
CA ALA A 191 -5.58 -3.88 13.86
C ALA A 191 -5.89 -2.39 13.95
N TYR A 192 -5.94 -1.73 12.79
CA TYR A 192 -6.32 -0.33 12.66
C TYR A 192 -7.43 -0.22 11.61
N ALA A 193 -8.49 0.54 11.92
CA ALA A 193 -9.39 1.08 10.92
C ALA A 193 -9.00 2.53 10.65
N ILE A 194 -8.81 2.87 9.38
CA ILE A 194 -8.34 4.18 8.95
C ILE A 194 -9.21 4.72 7.81
N ASP A 195 -9.53 6.01 7.89
CA ASP A 195 -10.23 6.74 6.84
C ASP A 195 -9.26 7.32 5.79
N GLU A 196 -9.80 8.05 4.81
CA GLU A 196 -9.03 8.63 3.72
C GLU A 196 -8.06 9.74 4.18
N GLN A 197 -8.20 10.25 5.40
CA GLN A 197 -7.37 11.31 5.98
C GLN A 197 -6.31 10.77 6.94
N THR A 198 -6.10 9.44 6.95
CA THR A 198 -5.23 8.75 7.90
C THR A 198 -4.18 7.90 7.20
N ALA A 199 -2.96 7.94 7.73
CA ALA A 199 -1.84 7.08 7.34
C ALA A 199 -1.20 6.45 8.58
N ILE A 200 -0.60 5.28 8.42
CA ILE A 200 0.25 4.63 9.41
C ILE A 200 1.68 4.70 8.90
N LYS A 201 2.52 5.45 9.61
CA LYS A 201 3.96 5.58 9.34
C LYS A 201 4.71 4.52 10.13
N VAL A 202 5.56 3.73 9.46
CA VAL A 202 6.40 2.72 10.11
C VAL A 202 7.86 2.97 9.76
N VAL A 203 8.70 3.09 10.79
CA VAL A 203 10.16 3.28 10.65
C VAL A 203 10.85 2.40 11.67
N ASP A 204 11.66 1.47 11.23
CA ASP A 204 12.47 0.57 12.09
C ASP A 204 11.62 -0.10 13.21
N GLY A 205 10.41 -0.51 12.86
CA GLY A 205 9.44 -1.14 13.77
C GLY A 205 8.62 -0.17 14.65
N SER A 206 8.96 1.12 14.66
CA SER A 206 8.13 2.14 15.32
C SER A 206 6.91 2.46 14.47
N VAL A 207 5.72 2.49 15.07
CA VAL A 207 4.43 2.71 14.43
C VAL A 207 3.80 3.99 14.94
N ASP A 208 3.60 4.96 14.05
CA ASP A 208 2.94 6.24 14.34
C ASP A 208 1.72 6.40 13.45
N VAL A 209 0.58 6.82 14.01
CA VAL A 209 -0.60 7.23 13.22
C VAL A 209 -0.51 8.72 12.92
N VAL A 210 -0.65 9.06 11.63
CA VAL A 210 -0.67 10.43 11.11
C VAL A 210 -2.06 10.67 10.54
N SER A 211 -2.83 11.58 11.14
CA SER A 211 -4.24 11.73 10.77
C SER A 211 -4.75 13.15 10.96
N GLU A 212 -5.59 13.59 10.02
CA GLU A 212 -6.49 14.75 10.15
C GLU A 212 -7.96 14.30 10.10
N GLY A 213 -8.21 12.98 10.17
CA GLY A 213 -9.53 12.36 10.09
C GLY A 213 -9.82 11.39 11.23
N GLN A 214 -10.45 10.28 10.89
CA GLN A 214 -10.96 9.29 11.85
C GLN A 214 -10.21 7.97 11.72
N TRP A 215 -9.81 7.43 12.85
CA TRP A 215 -9.19 6.12 12.93
C TRP A 215 -9.46 5.46 14.28
N THR A 216 -9.34 4.15 14.33
CA THR A 216 -9.48 3.36 15.55
C THR A 216 -8.42 2.26 15.58
N LYS A 217 -7.80 2.06 16.74
CA LYS A 217 -6.91 0.92 17.00
C LYS A 217 -7.69 -0.14 17.76
N PHE A 218 -7.73 -1.33 17.23
CA PHE A 218 -8.21 -2.53 17.89
C PHE A 218 -7.04 -3.28 18.51
N ARG A 219 -7.21 -3.75 19.77
CA ARG A 219 -6.25 -4.68 20.40
C ARG A 219 -6.66 -6.08 19.97
N GLY A 220 -5.69 -6.91 19.64
CA GLY A 220 -5.93 -8.33 19.46
C GLY A 220 -6.52 -8.94 20.73
N LEU A 221 -7.22 -10.05 20.59
CA LEU A 221 -7.64 -10.86 21.73
C LEU A 221 -6.35 -11.34 22.43
N ASP A 222 -6.20 -11.01 23.72
CA ASP A 222 -5.12 -11.51 24.59
C ASP A 222 -5.26 -13.03 24.77
#